data_25b31255286c4cd3599c0836b537a055
#
_entry.id   25b31255286c4cd3599c0836b537a055
#
_cell.length_a   1.000
_cell.length_b   1.000
_cell.length_c   1.000
_cell.angle_alpha   90.00
_cell.angle_beta   90.00
_cell.angle_gamma   90.00
#
_symmetry.space_group_name_H-M   'P 1'
#
loop_
_entity.id
_entity.type
_entity.pdbx_description
1 polymer ?
#
loop_
_entity_poly.entity_id
_entity_poly.type
_entity_poly.pdbx_seq_one_letter_code
_entity_poly.pdbx_strand_id
1 'polypeptide(L)'
;MIENIQVIAFDADDTLFINEPYFDEAEEKFCALMSDYLSKQSLAQALFQTQINNLPLYGYGIKGYILSMVQTAYEVSNHTVSTKVMEKIIEIGKELLTKPVVLLDGIEETLQQLHGKYKLVVATKENGVVITSPSKSIEAIIASKAR
;
A
#
# COMPACT_ATOMS: atom_id res chain seq x y z
N MET A 1 10.94 29.69 -16.19
CA MET A 1 9.69 29.81 -15.39
C MET A 1 8.64 28.92 -16.02
N ILE A 2 7.97 28.09 -15.24
CA ILE A 2 6.86 27.28 -15.74
C ILE A 2 5.65 28.23 -15.75
N GLU A 3 5.25 28.67 -16.94
CA GLU A 3 4.09 29.53 -17.11
C GLU A 3 2.87 28.69 -17.49
N ASN A 4 1.70 28.99 -16.87
CA ASN A 4 0.39 28.37 -17.14
C ASN A 4 0.21 26.92 -16.69
N ILE A 5 0.47 26.61 -15.40
CA ILE A 5 0.02 25.37 -14.81
C ILE A 5 -1.52 25.38 -14.77
N GLN A 6 -2.14 24.36 -15.38
CA GLN A 6 -3.60 24.18 -15.37
C GLN A 6 -4.02 22.93 -14.58
N VAL A 7 -3.11 21.96 -14.46
CA VAL A 7 -3.36 20.67 -13.82
C VAL A 7 -2.27 20.40 -12.80
N ILE A 8 -2.66 19.95 -11.61
CA ILE A 8 -1.75 19.46 -10.57
C ILE A 8 -2.10 18.00 -10.33
N ALA A 9 -1.13 17.11 -10.51
CA ALA A 9 -1.25 15.70 -10.22
C ALA A 9 -0.54 15.37 -8.91
N PHE A 10 -1.23 14.69 -8.00
CA PHE A 10 -0.69 14.20 -6.74
C PHE A 10 -0.52 12.70 -6.82
N ASP A 11 0.59 12.20 -6.34
CA ASP A 11 0.69 10.81 -5.93
C ASP A 11 -0.18 10.58 -4.69
N ALA A 12 -0.58 9.34 -4.42
CA ALA A 12 -1.52 9.04 -3.35
C ALA A 12 -0.83 8.58 -2.07
N ASP A 13 -0.14 7.43 -2.15
CA ASP A 13 0.43 6.75 -0.98
C ASP A 13 1.63 7.52 -0.44
N ASP A 14 1.63 7.81 0.87
CA ASP A 14 2.65 8.59 1.58
C ASP A 14 2.91 10.00 0.99
N THR A 15 1.97 10.44 0.14
CA THR A 15 1.89 11.81 -0.40
C THR A 15 0.62 12.51 0.08
N LEU A 16 -0.54 11.88 -0.08
CA LEU A 16 -1.83 12.38 0.42
C LEU A 16 -2.26 11.68 1.70
N PHE A 17 -1.94 10.39 1.85
CA PHE A 17 -2.38 9.53 2.94
C PHE A 17 -1.20 8.83 3.59
N ILE A 18 -1.33 8.53 4.87
CA ILE A 18 -0.44 7.62 5.59
C ILE A 18 -0.64 6.21 5.03
N ASN A 19 0.44 5.58 4.58
CA ASN A 19 0.41 4.22 4.03
C ASN A 19 1.57 3.36 4.53
N GLU A 20 2.82 3.79 4.40
CA GLU A 20 4.03 3.05 4.77
C GLU A 20 3.98 2.47 6.20
N PRO A 21 3.58 3.21 7.26
CA PRO A 21 3.52 2.67 8.62
C PRO A 21 2.58 1.47 8.78
N TYR A 22 1.56 1.34 7.94
CA TYR A 22 0.65 0.20 7.97
C TYR A 22 1.29 -1.05 7.38
N PHE A 23 2.10 -0.89 6.34
CA PHE A 23 2.90 -1.99 5.77
C PHE A 23 4.01 -2.41 6.72
N ASP A 24 4.67 -1.47 7.39
CA ASP A 24 5.69 -1.75 8.41
C ASP A 24 5.11 -2.59 9.55
N GLU A 25 3.92 -2.21 10.06
CA GLU A 25 3.23 -2.99 11.09
C GLU A 25 2.90 -4.42 10.61
N ALA A 26 2.45 -4.56 9.37
CA ALA A 26 2.13 -5.86 8.79
C ALA A 26 3.40 -6.72 8.61
N GLU A 27 4.51 -6.12 8.16
CA GLU A 27 5.82 -6.79 8.06
C GLU A 27 6.33 -7.26 9.43
N GLU A 28 6.21 -6.40 10.45
CA GLU A 28 6.61 -6.78 11.81
C GLU A 28 5.82 -7.98 12.34
N LYS A 29 4.49 -7.98 12.15
CA LYS A 29 3.63 -9.12 12.51
C LYS A 29 4.00 -10.39 11.76
N PHE A 30 4.28 -10.27 10.45
CA PHE A 30 4.71 -11.39 9.62
C PHE A 30 6.07 -11.95 10.10
N CYS A 31 7.06 -11.08 10.31
CA CYS A 31 8.37 -11.49 10.82
C CYS A 31 8.29 -12.16 12.20
N ALA A 32 7.46 -11.64 13.09
CA ALA A 32 7.23 -12.24 14.41
C ALA A 32 6.58 -13.63 14.28
N LEU A 33 5.60 -13.77 13.38
CA LEU A 33 4.91 -15.04 13.12
C LEU A 33 5.84 -16.12 12.57
N MET A 34 6.83 -15.73 11.76
CA MET A 34 7.78 -16.63 11.07
C MET A 34 9.13 -16.76 11.79
N SER A 35 9.26 -16.22 13.00
CA SER A 35 10.54 -16.14 13.73
C SER A 35 11.19 -17.50 14.05
N ASP A 36 10.43 -18.58 14.04
CA ASP A 36 10.95 -19.95 14.23
C ASP A 36 11.76 -20.45 13.03
N TYR A 37 11.62 -19.83 11.85
CA TYR A 37 12.27 -20.26 10.62
C TYR A 37 13.54 -19.45 10.31
N LEU A 38 13.47 -18.12 10.43
CA LEU A 38 14.59 -17.23 10.12
C LEU A 38 14.60 -16.02 11.06
N SER A 39 15.74 -15.30 11.09
CA SER A 39 15.83 -14.00 11.78
C SER A 39 14.91 -12.95 11.16
N LYS A 40 14.48 -11.94 11.95
CA LYS A 40 13.65 -10.82 11.46
C LYS A 40 14.25 -10.19 10.19
N GLN A 41 15.55 -9.91 10.20
CA GLN A 41 16.23 -9.29 9.06
C GLN A 41 16.20 -10.17 7.81
N SER A 42 16.42 -11.49 7.96
CA SER A 42 16.38 -12.43 6.83
C SER A 42 14.96 -12.61 6.28
N LEU A 43 13.94 -12.58 7.15
CA LEU A 43 12.53 -12.64 6.76
C LEU A 43 12.10 -11.39 5.99
N ALA A 44 12.45 -10.21 6.48
CA ALA A 44 12.16 -8.95 5.80
C ALA A 44 12.83 -8.91 4.41
N GLN A 45 14.08 -9.34 4.31
CA GLN A 45 14.78 -9.42 3.02
C GLN A 45 14.14 -10.44 2.06
N ALA A 46 13.75 -11.60 2.56
CA ALA A 46 13.08 -12.63 1.75
C ALA A 46 11.71 -12.13 1.24
N LEU A 47 10.93 -11.50 2.12
CA LEU A 47 9.64 -10.91 1.76
C LEU A 47 9.82 -9.81 0.71
N PHE A 48 10.75 -8.89 0.92
CA PHE A 48 11.05 -7.82 -0.05
C PHE A 48 11.43 -8.40 -1.43
N GLN A 49 12.31 -9.42 -1.47
CA GLN A 49 12.69 -10.04 -2.73
C GLN A 49 11.51 -10.72 -3.42
N THR A 50 10.66 -11.40 -2.66
CA THR A 50 9.43 -12.02 -3.19
C THR A 50 8.48 -10.97 -3.76
N GLN A 51 8.30 -9.83 -3.08
CA GLN A 51 7.50 -8.71 -3.57
C GLN A 51 8.02 -8.19 -4.92
N ILE A 52 9.33 -7.93 -5.02
CA ILE A 52 9.95 -7.45 -6.26
C ILE A 52 9.72 -8.44 -7.42
N ASN A 53 9.88 -9.73 -7.16
CA ASN A 53 9.66 -10.77 -8.16
C ASN A 53 8.19 -10.88 -8.60
N ASN A 54 7.27 -10.62 -7.68
CA ASN A 54 5.82 -10.69 -7.90
C ASN A 54 5.23 -9.42 -8.51
N LEU A 55 5.95 -8.30 -8.45
CA LEU A 55 5.46 -7.01 -8.92
C LEU A 55 4.99 -7.01 -10.39
N PRO A 56 5.69 -7.66 -11.34
CA PRO A 56 5.22 -7.74 -12.73
C PRO A 56 3.92 -8.54 -12.91
N LEU A 57 3.60 -9.46 -11.96
CA LEU A 57 2.44 -10.34 -12.04
C LEU A 57 1.23 -9.77 -11.31
N TYR A 58 1.45 -9.24 -10.10
CA TYR A 58 0.35 -8.84 -9.19
C TYR A 58 0.22 -7.32 -9.06
N GLY A 59 1.16 -6.54 -9.60
CA GLY A 59 1.18 -5.09 -9.43
C GLY A 59 1.51 -4.66 -8.00
N TYR A 60 1.36 -3.37 -7.73
CA TYR A 60 1.47 -2.78 -6.40
C TYR A 60 0.18 -3.01 -5.61
N GLY A 61 0.26 -2.85 -4.29
CA GLY A 61 -0.88 -2.84 -3.40
C GLY A 61 -1.00 -4.06 -2.49
N ILE A 62 -1.97 -3.99 -1.59
CA ILE A 62 -2.14 -4.92 -0.46
C ILE A 62 -2.35 -6.37 -0.92
N LYS A 63 -3.07 -6.60 -2.01
CA LYS A 63 -3.35 -7.97 -2.50
C LYS A 63 -2.06 -8.68 -2.95
N GLY A 64 -1.22 -7.99 -3.71
CA GLY A 64 0.09 -8.52 -4.12
C GLY A 64 1.02 -8.73 -2.91
N TYR A 65 0.94 -7.84 -1.91
CA TYR A 65 1.68 -7.97 -0.67
C TYR A 65 1.28 -9.21 0.13
N ILE A 66 -0.02 -9.47 0.30
CA ILE A 66 -0.54 -10.68 0.98
C ILE A 66 -0.06 -11.95 0.27
N LEU A 67 -0.15 -12.00 -1.07
CA LEU A 67 0.33 -13.14 -1.85
C LEU A 67 1.84 -13.34 -1.67
N SER A 68 2.60 -12.26 -1.59
CA SER A 68 4.04 -12.33 -1.34
C SER A 68 4.37 -12.83 0.07
N MET A 69 3.62 -12.43 1.10
CA MET A 69 3.76 -13.00 2.46
C MET A 69 3.47 -14.50 2.47
N VAL A 70 2.39 -14.94 1.82
CA VAL A 70 2.02 -16.35 1.71
C VAL A 70 3.13 -17.15 1.01
N GLN A 71 3.63 -16.66 -0.12
CA GLN A 71 4.71 -17.30 -0.87
C GLN A 71 6.00 -17.35 -0.06
N THR A 72 6.41 -16.24 0.58
CA THR A 72 7.60 -16.20 1.41
C THR A 72 7.51 -17.21 2.56
N ALA A 73 6.37 -17.28 3.25
CA ALA A 73 6.18 -18.25 4.32
C ALA A 73 6.30 -19.69 3.85
N TYR A 74 5.75 -20.00 2.68
CA TYR A 74 5.83 -21.31 2.06
C TYR A 74 7.27 -21.67 1.71
N GLU A 75 8.03 -20.78 1.08
CA GLU A 75 9.41 -21.00 0.66
C GLU A 75 10.37 -21.11 1.85
N VAL A 76 10.31 -20.15 2.78
CA VAL A 76 11.19 -20.07 3.96
C VAL A 76 11.01 -21.28 4.88
N SER A 77 9.81 -21.84 4.96
CA SER A 77 9.52 -23.03 5.75
C SER A 77 9.90 -24.35 5.05
N ASN A 78 10.51 -24.31 3.88
CA ASN A 78 10.70 -25.47 3.01
C ASN A 78 9.37 -26.24 2.76
N HIS A 79 8.30 -25.49 2.48
CA HIS A 79 6.97 -26.00 2.15
C HIS A 79 6.24 -26.70 3.32
N THR A 80 6.69 -26.45 4.56
CA THR A 80 6.13 -27.11 5.76
C THR A 80 5.31 -26.20 6.66
N VAL A 81 5.09 -24.94 6.23
CA VAL A 81 4.32 -23.96 7.00
C VAL A 81 2.92 -24.53 7.34
N SER A 82 2.52 -24.37 8.62
CA SER A 82 1.23 -24.89 9.06
C SER A 82 0.05 -24.07 8.53
N THR A 83 -1.12 -24.70 8.38
CA THR A 83 -2.36 -24.01 8.00
C THR A 83 -2.72 -22.91 8.99
N LYS A 84 -2.40 -23.07 10.28
CA LYS A 84 -2.62 -22.06 11.32
C LYS A 84 -1.76 -20.80 11.10
N VAL A 85 -0.53 -20.96 10.65
CA VAL A 85 0.34 -19.82 10.29
C VAL A 85 -0.20 -19.13 9.03
N MET A 86 -0.63 -19.90 8.03
CA MET A 86 -1.24 -19.35 6.81
C MET A 86 -2.52 -18.56 7.12
N GLU A 87 -3.37 -19.06 8.02
CA GLU A 87 -4.56 -18.33 8.49
C GLU A 87 -4.19 -16.97 9.09
N LYS A 88 -3.16 -16.92 9.95
CA LYS A 88 -2.68 -15.68 10.54
C LYS A 88 -2.10 -14.70 9.52
N ILE A 89 -1.41 -15.18 8.49
CA ILE A 89 -0.94 -14.31 7.39
C ILE A 89 -2.13 -13.67 6.67
N ILE A 90 -3.19 -14.44 6.41
CA ILE A 90 -4.42 -13.93 5.81
C ILE A 90 -5.09 -12.88 6.73
N GLU A 91 -5.09 -13.11 8.05
CA GLU A 91 -5.60 -12.13 9.02
C GLU A 91 -4.81 -10.83 9.00
N ILE A 92 -3.47 -10.88 8.99
CA ILE A 92 -2.62 -9.68 8.84
C ILE A 92 -3.02 -8.90 7.58
N GLY A 93 -3.21 -9.61 6.47
CA GLY A 93 -3.64 -8.98 5.22
C GLY A 93 -5.03 -8.35 5.30
N LYS A 94 -5.99 -8.99 5.98
CA LYS A 94 -7.33 -8.42 6.21
C LYS A 94 -7.28 -7.18 7.10
N GLU A 95 -6.46 -7.20 8.15
CA GLU A 95 -6.24 -6.02 8.99
C GLU A 95 -5.68 -4.85 8.16
N LEU A 96 -4.69 -5.12 7.32
CA LEU A 96 -4.11 -4.10 6.44
C LEU A 96 -5.16 -3.50 5.48
N LEU A 97 -6.05 -4.33 4.92
CA LEU A 97 -7.15 -3.89 4.06
C LEU A 97 -8.19 -3.01 4.78
N THR A 98 -8.30 -3.13 6.10
CA THR A 98 -9.28 -2.38 6.90
C THR A 98 -8.70 -1.17 7.61
N LYS A 99 -7.41 -0.87 7.40
CA LYS A 99 -6.78 0.32 7.97
C LYS A 99 -7.49 1.59 7.47
N PRO A 100 -7.71 2.59 8.35
CA PRO A 100 -8.34 3.83 7.95
C PRO A 100 -7.47 4.61 6.97
N VAL A 101 -8.10 5.32 6.05
CA VAL A 101 -7.41 6.32 5.23
C VAL A 101 -7.24 7.58 6.07
N VAL A 102 -5.99 7.93 6.39
CA VAL A 102 -5.65 9.11 7.18
C VAL A 102 -4.83 10.05 6.32
N LEU A 103 -5.33 11.27 6.11
CA LEU A 103 -4.60 12.31 5.38
C LEU A 103 -3.33 12.72 6.15
N LEU A 104 -2.28 13.02 5.41
CA LEU A 104 -1.11 13.67 5.98
C LEU A 104 -1.44 15.10 6.41
N ASP A 105 -0.71 15.61 7.40
CA ASP A 105 -0.92 16.96 7.94
C ASP A 105 -0.82 18.03 6.84
N GLY A 106 -1.76 18.96 6.84
CA GLY A 106 -1.82 20.09 5.91
C GLY A 106 -2.35 19.76 4.51
N ILE A 107 -2.65 18.48 4.21
CA ILE A 107 -3.16 18.08 2.90
C ILE A 107 -4.55 18.65 2.66
N GLU A 108 -5.44 18.60 3.63
CA GLU A 108 -6.80 19.10 3.48
C GLU A 108 -6.80 20.59 3.14
N GLU A 109 -6.05 21.41 3.89
CA GLU A 109 -5.93 22.85 3.67
C GLU A 109 -5.29 23.14 2.31
N THR A 110 -4.27 22.37 1.93
CA THR A 110 -3.60 22.53 0.63
C THR A 110 -4.57 22.26 -0.52
N LEU A 111 -5.32 21.17 -0.46
CA LEU A 111 -6.29 20.81 -1.50
C LEU A 111 -7.43 21.85 -1.58
N GLN A 112 -7.89 22.38 -0.44
CA GLN A 112 -8.89 23.46 -0.41
C GLN A 112 -8.37 24.74 -1.06
N GLN A 113 -7.12 25.14 -0.82
CA GLN A 113 -6.52 26.34 -1.41
C GLN A 113 -6.30 26.21 -2.92
N LEU A 114 -6.07 25.01 -3.43
CA LEU A 114 -5.85 24.71 -4.84
C LEU A 114 -7.16 24.50 -5.60
N HIS A 115 -8.23 24.09 -4.89
CA HIS A 115 -9.53 23.84 -5.47
C HIS A 115 -10.09 25.10 -6.15
N GLY A 116 -10.61 24.94 -7.37
CA GLY A 116 -11.15 26.04 -8.17
C GLY A 116 -10.10 26.89 -8.89
N LYS A 117 -8.81 26.79 -8.54
CA LYS A 117 -7.71 27.45 -9.25
C LYS A 117 -7.06 26.53 -10.28
N TYR A 118 -6.99 25.23 -9.98
CA TYR A 118 -6.36 24.21 -10.80
C TYR A 118 -7.26 22.98 -10.93
N LYS A 119 -7.06 22.23 -12.00
CA LYS A 119 -7.60 20.88 -12.12
C LYS A 119 -6.72 19.95 -11.28
N LEU A 120 -7.28 19.35 -10.23
CA LEU A 120 -6.56 18.42 -9.37
C LEU A 120 -6.79 16.97 -9.85
N VAL A 121 -5.73 16.16 -9.87
CA VAL A 121 -5.72 14.79 -10.35
C VAL A 121 -4.93 13.95 -9.34
N VAL A 122 -5.41 12.74 -9.02
CA VAL A 122 -4.63 11.75 -8.30
C VAL A 122 -4.06 10.76 -9.31
N ALA A 123 -2.74 10.59 -9.28
CA ALA A 123 -2.01 9.62 -10.09
C ALA A 123 -1.43 8.56 -9.15
N THR A 124 -1.92 7.34 -9.20
CA THR A 124 -1.42 6.24 -8.38
C THR A 124 -1.02 5.06 -9.24
N LYS A 125 -0.04 4.27 -8.77
CA LYS A 125 0.45 3.08 -9.47
C LYS A 125 -0.34 1.81 -9.16
N GLU A 126 -1.41 1.90 -8.38
CA GLU A 126 -2.21 0.73 -8.06
C GLU A 126 -2.72 0.07 -9.34
N ASN A 127 -2.26 -1.15 -9.62
CA ASN A 127 -2.58 -1.96 -10.80
C ASN A 127 -2.33 -1.28 -12.18
N GLY A 128 -1.40 -0.33 -12.26
CA GLY A 128 -1.09 0.38 -13.50
C GLY A 128 -2.19 1.34 -13.97
N VAL A 129 -3.15 1.66 -13.12
CA VAL A 129 -4.25 2.57 -13.43
C VAL A 129 -3.94 3.94 -12.86
N VAL A 130 -3.85 4.94 -13.75
CA VAL A 130 -3.90 6.35 -13.37
C VAL A 130 -5.37 6.70 -13.11
N ILE A 131 -5.77 6.81 -11.85
CA ILE A 131 -7.11 7.25 -11.49
C ILE A 131 -7.15 8.77 -11.58
N THR A 132 -7.70 9.28 -12.66
CA THR A 132 -8.04 10.69 -12.76
C THR A 132 -9.41 10.92 -12.16
N SER A 133 -9.49 11.51 -10.97
CA SER A 133 -10.76 12.01 -10.43
C SER A 133 -10.91 13.48 -10.85
N PRO A 134 -11.95 13.85 -11.62
CA PRO A 134 -12.30 15.25 -11.73
C PRO A 134 -12.76 15.70 -10.35
N SER A 135 -12.17 16.74 -9.82
CA SER A 135 -12.32 17.30 -8.49
C SER A 135 -13.79 17.49 -8.08
N LYS A 136 -14.38 16.48 -7.47
CA LYS A 136 -15.59 16.64 -6.69
C LYS A 136 -15.28 16.15 -5.28
N SER A 137 -14.67 17.02 -4.50
CA SER A 137 -14.39 16.86 -3.07
C SER A 137 -13.26 15.88 -2.69
N ILE A 138 -12.55 16.24 -1.63
CA ILE A 138 -11.61 15.41 -0.87
C ILE A 138 -12.21 14.02 -0.56
N GLU A 139 -13.52 13.96 -0.30
CA GLU A 139 -14.30 12.75 -0.07
C GLU A 139 -14.27 11.77 -1.28
N ALA A 140 -14.25 12.28 -2.51
CA ALA A 140 -14.18 11.43 -3.70
C ALA A 140 -12.78 10.82 -3.88
N ILE A 141 -11.73 11.53 -3.48
CA ILE A 141 -10.35 11.02 -3.46
C ILE A 141 -10.22 9.92 -2.40
N ILE A 142 -10.75 10.16 -1.20
CA ILE A 142 -10.81 9.17 -0.11
C ILE A 142 -11.64 7.95 -0.52
N ALA A 143 -12.80 8.15 -1.13
CA ALA A 143 -13.69 7.07 -1.56
C ALA A 143 -13.10 6.21 -2.71
N SER A 144 -12.15 6.74 -3.48
CA SER A 144 -11.48 5.97 -4.54
C SER A 144 -10.54 4.89 -4.00
N LYS A 145 -10.01 5.06 -2.79
CA LYS A 145 -9.10 4.10 -2.14
C LYS A 145 -9.87 3.01 -1.34
N ALA A 146 -11.13 3.23 -1.04
CA ALA A 146 -11.97 2.28 -0.27
C ALA A 146 -12.59 1.16 -1.14
N ARG A 147 -12.27 1.08 -2.42
CA ARG A 147 -12.73 0.07 -3.39
C ARG A 147 -11.58 -0.78 -3.91
#